data_06e620e7b0605ab89ffe46637a7e6567
#
_entry.id   06e620e7b0605ab89ffe46637a7e6567
#
_cell.length_a   1.000
_cell.length_b   1.000
_cell.length_c   1.000
_cell.angle_alpha   90.00
_cell.angle_beta   90.00
_cell.angle_gamma   90.00
#
_symmetry.space_group_name_H-M   'P 1'
#
loop_
_entity.id
_entity.type
_entity.pdbx_description
1 polymer ?
#
loop_
_entity_poly.entity_id
_entity_poly.type
_entity_poly.pdbx_seq_one_letter_code
_entity_poly.pdbx_strand_id
1 'polypeptide(L)'
;MDRRTFVGLTAATAASSLLPPAAFGQTTPKAKNVVLVHGLFADGSSWSEVIPRLQSAGLNVTSVQNPLTTLPEAVDAAQRVLARQDGPTVLAGHSFSGMIVTDAGVHPNVSALVYVAARAPDADEDYTALAKTFPTPPASAGIIFDGDEGRLSEEAFLRDFAGDLQEAKARALFAVQWPFHKALLTGKTTHAAWRSKPSWYAVSTEDRTINPDLERFMAKRMGAKTIEVKASHVSLISQPETIANLILEAAG
;
A
#
# COMPACT_ATOMS: atom_id res chain seq x y z
N MET A 1 -21.69 -43.23 79.55
CA MET A 1 -20.61 -42.21 79.52
C MET A 1 -19.87 -42.40 78.18
N ASP A 2 -20.32 -41.72 77.13
CA ASP A 2 -19.72 -41.87 75.77
C ASP A 2 -19.08 -40.58 75.39
N ARG A 3 -17.80 -40.64 75.14
CA ARG A 3 -17.00 -39.53 74.54
C ARG A 3 -17.02 -39.67 73.03
N ARG A 4 -17.73 -38.80 72.36
CA ARG A 4 -17.68 -38.67 70.89
C ARG A 4 -16.48 -37.79 70.51
N THR A 5 -15.54 -38.39 69.81
CA THR A 5 -14.38 -37.73 69.19
C THR A 5 -14.80 -37.12 67.85
N PHE A 6 -14.67 -35.80 67.72
CA PHE A 6 -14.86 -35.10 66.42
C PHE A 6 -13.54 -35.11 65.63
N VAL A 7 -13.57 -35.74 64.51
CA VAL A 7 -12.47 -35.68 63.53
C VAL A 7 -12.75 -34.54 62.56
N GLY A 8 -11.96 -33.48 62.64
CA GLY A 8 -12.01 -32.36 61.68
C GLY A 8 -11.29 -32.73 60.42
N LEU A 9 -12.00 -32.64 59.29
CA LEU A 9 -11.46 -32.83 57.95
C LEU A 9 -11.05 -31.46 57.38
N THR A 10 -9.74 -31.21 57.32
CA THR A 10 -9.18 -30.03 56.65
C THR A 10 -9.08 -30.28 55.14
N ALA A 11 -9.92 -29.59 54.38
CA ALA A 11 -9.83 -29.58 52.91
C ALA A 11 -8.71 -28.62 52.46
N ALA A 12 -7.67 -29.17 51.88
CA ALA A 12 -6.62 -28.40 51.22
C ALA A 12 -7.07 -28.04 49.80
N THR A 13 -7.36 -26.78 49.56
CA THR A 13 -7.62 -26.23 48.21
C THR A 13 -6.30 -26.05 47.47
N ALA A 14 -6.04 -26.89 46.48
CA ALA A 14 -4.93 -26.72 45.54
C ALA A 14 -5.30 -25.60 44.52
N ALA A 15 -4.65 -24.46 44.63
CA ALA A 15 -4.73 -23.41 43.66
C ALA A 15 -3.89 -23.78 42.41
N SER A 16 -4.55 -24.22 41.35
CA SER A 16 -3.89 -24.41 40.03
C SER A 16 -3.63 -23.05 39.40
N SER A 17 -2.38 -22.61 39.41
CA SER A 17 -1.92 -21.43 38.65
C SER A 17 -1.94 -21.76 37.17
N LEU A 18 -2.95 -21.28 36.44
CA LEU A 18 -2.97 -21.25 34.98
C LEU A 18 -1.95 -20.22 34.52
N LEU A 19 -0.78 -20.67 34.05
CA LEU A 19 0.16 -19.85 33.31
C LEU A 19 -0.51 -19.44 31.99
N PRO A 20 -0.47 -18.16 31.59
CA PRO A 20 -0.95 -17.76 30.26
C PRO A 20 -0.13 -18.48 29.20
N PRO A 21 -0.75 -18.90 28.06
CA PRO A 21 -0.01 -19.50 26.98
C PRO A 21 1.04 -18.50 26.48
N ALA A 22 2.29 -18.94 26.39
CA ALA A 22 3.36 -18.18 25.79
C ALA A 22 2.92 -17.80 24.37
N ALA A 23 2.78 -16.50 24.11
CA ALA A 23 2.61 -16.00 22.77
C ALA A 23 3.88 -16.36 22.00
N PHE A 24 3.83 -17.44 21.23
CA PHE A 24 4.85 -17.73 20.23
C PHE A 24 4.82 -16.56 19.25
N GLY A 25 5.83 -15.71 19.31
CA GLY A 25 6.04 -14.68 18.30
C GLY A 25 6.11 -15.38 16.95
N GLN A 26 5.06 -15.24 16.15
CA GLN A 26 5.10 -15.67 14.75
C GLN A 26 6.15 -14.76 14.07
N THR A 27 7.32 -15.30 13.83
CA THR A 27 8.28 -14.66 12.92
C THR A 27 7.61 -14.59 11.56
N THR A 28 7.35 -13.38 11.09
CA THR A 28 6.82 -13.16 9.75
C THR A 28 7.74 -13.87 8.76
N PRO A 29 7.23 -14.79 7.91
CA PRO A 29 8.08 -15.47 6.95
C PRO A 29 8.75 -14.45 6.05
N LYS A 30 10.06 -14.57 5.83
CA LYS A 30 10.81 -13.71 4.92
C LYS A 30 10.19 -13.80 3.53
N ALA A 31 9.76 -12.66 2.96
CA ALA A 31 9.16 -12.65 1.63
C ALA A 31 10.23 -12.98 0.58
N LYS A 32 9.84 -13.77 -0.43
CA LYS A 32 10.66 -14.10 -1.59
C LYS A 32 10.30 -13.26 -2.80
N ASN A 33 9.09 -12.76 -2.83
CA ASN A 33 8.48 -12.12 -3.98
C ASN A 33 8.04 -10.69 -3.65
N VAL A 34 8.11 -9.82 -4.65
CA VAL A 34 7.52 -8.47 -4.62
C VAL A 34 6.65 -8.29 -5.85
N VAL A 35 5.41 -7.89 -5.62
CA VAL A 35 4.48 -7.50 -6.67
C VAL A 35 4.27 -5.99 -6.58
N LEU A 36 4.60 -5.28 -7.66
CA LEU A 36 4.55 -3.83 -7.77
C LEU A 36 3.37 -3.42 -8.63
N VAL A 37 2.61 -2.41 -8.21
CA VAL A 37 1.41 -1.95 -8.92
C VAL A 37 1.53 -0.43 -9.17
N HIS A 38 1.39 -0.01 -10.44
CA HIS A 38 1.46 1.40 -10.84
C HIS A 38 0.14 2.15 -10.61
N GLY A 39 0.22 3.47 -10.47
CA GLY A 39 -0.91 4.37 -10.33
C GLY A 39 -1.54 4.81 -11.64
N LEU A 40 -2.42 5.83 -11.56
CA LEU A 40 -2.93 6.55 -12.74
C LEU A 40 -1.79 7.32 -13.40
N PHE A 41 -1.97 7.70 -14.65
CA PHE A 41 -1.01 8.50 -15.43
C PHE A 41 0.35 7.82 -15.68
N ALA A 42 0.46 6.52 -15.38
CA ALA A 42 1.69 5.75 -15.43
C ALA A 42 1.41 4.32 -15.91
N ASP A 43 2.47 3.55 -16.07
CA ASP A 43 2.45 2.12 -16.31
C ASP A 43 3.47 1.40 -15.42
N GLY A 44 3.62 0.11 -15.61
CA GLY A 44 4.55 -0.70 -14.80
C GLY A 44 6.01 -0.28 -14.91
N SER A 45 6.41 0.48 -15.93
CA SER A 45 7.77 1.00 -16.09
C SER A 45 8.10 2.11 -15.08
N SER A 46 7.10 2.70 -14.42
CA SER A 46 7.33 3.65 -13.32
C SER A 46 8.16 3.06 -12.18
N TRP A 47 8.20 1.74 -12.05
CA TRP A 47 9.00 1.00 -11.08
C TRP A 47 10.41 0.62 -11.55
N SER A 48 10.79 0.99 -12.79
CA SER A 48 12.06 0.56 -13.42
C SER A 48 13.31 0.91 -12.60
N GLU A 49 13.28 1.97 -11.81
CA GLU A 49 14.39 2.36 -10.93
C GLU A 49 14.44 1.52 -9.64
N VAL A 50 13.31 1.02 -9.16
CA VAL A 50 13.20 0.23 -7.93
C VAL A 50 13.47 -1.26 -8.21
N ILE A 51 12.97 -1.78 -9.33
CA ILE A 51 13.07 -3.20 -9.70
C ILE A 51 14.48 -3.77 -9.58
N PRO A 52 15.53 -3.18 -10.20
CA PRO A 52 16.88 -3.75 -10.16
C PRO A 52 17.48 -3.78 -8.75
N ARG A 53 17.08 -2.84 -7.87
CA ARG A 53 17.53 -2.81 -6.47
C ARG A 53 16.95 -3.97 -5.68
N LEU A 54 15.67 -4.27 -5.88
CA LEU A 54 15.01 -5.42 -5.24
C LEU A 54 15.55 -6.76 -5.77
N GLN A 55 15.79 -6.86 -7.08
CA GLN A 55 16.39 -8.04 -7.71
C GLN A 55 17.82 -8.28 -7.21
N SER A 56 18.62 -7.23 -7.05
CA SER A 56 19.98 -7.32 -6.49
C SER A 56 20.00 -7.81 -5.05
N ALA A 57 18.90 -7.59 -4.30
CA ALA A 57 18.70 -8.15 -2.96
C ALA A 57 18.17 -9.60 -2.96
N GLY A 58 18.01 -10.22 -4.13
CA GLY A 58 17.60 -11.63 -4.29
C GLY A 58 16.10 -11.86 -4.29
N LEU A 59 15.27 -10.81 -4.47
CA LEU A 59 13.83 -10.94 -4.55
C LEU A 59 13.36 -11.17 -6.00
N ASN A 60 12.34 -12.00 -6.17
CA ASN A 60 11.58 -12.11 -7.41
C ASN A 60 10.64 -10.91 -7.51
N VAL A 61 10.75 -10.14 -8.58
CA VAL A 61 9.96 -8.91 -8.76
C VAL A 61 9.08 -9.01 -9.98
N THR A 62 7.80 -8.72 -9.80
CA THR A 62 6.83 -8.62 -10.91
C THR A 62 6.11 -7.28 -10.83
N SER A 63 6.14 -6.52 -11.92
CA SER A 63 5.34 -5.30 -12.07
C SER A 63 4.05 -5.62 -12.80
N VAL A 64 2.91 -5.34 -12.17
CA VAL A 64 1.58 -5.55 -12.75
C VAL A 64 1.30 -4.45 -13.77
N GLN A 65 0.81 -4.84 -14.93
CA GLN A 65 0.19 -3.93 -15.90
C GLN A 65 -1.32 -3.95 -15.65
N ASN A 66 -1.76 -3.18 -14.66
CA ASN A 66 -3.17 -3.13 -14.33
C ASN A 66 -3.93 -2.25 -15.34
N PRO A 67 -5.12 -2.68 -15.79
CA PRO A 67 -5.93 -1.87 -16.66
C PRO A 67 -6.41 -0.62 -15.91
N LEU A 68 -6.42 0.51 -16.63
CA LEU A 68 -6.91 1.78 -16.10
C LEU A 68 -8.40 2.00 -16.45
N THR A 69 -9.20 0.95 -16.35
CA THR A 69 -10.63 0.90 -16.70
C THR A 69 -11.54 0.94 -15.48
N THR A 70 -11.55 -0.13 -14.67
CA THR A 70 -12.35 -0.20 -13.44
C THR A 70 -11.50 -0.74 -12.28
N LEU A 71 -11.89 -0.40 -11.04
CA LEU A 71 -11.17 -0.92 -9.86
C LEU A 71 -11.25 -2.46 -9.75
N PRO A 72 -12.39 -3.13 -9.97
CA PRO A 72 -12.44 -4.59 -9.95
C PRO A 72 -11.50 -5.26 -10.95
N GLU A 73 -11.41 -4.75 -12.19
CA GLU A 73 -10.49 -5.29 -13.19
C GLU A 73 -9.02 -5.07 -12.81
N ALA A 74 -8.70 -3.93 -12.21
CA ALA A 74 -7.36 -3.63 -11.73
C ALA A 74 -6.97 -4.52 -10.53
N VAL A 75 -7.89 -4.75 -9.60
CA VAL A 75 -7.72 -5.70 -8.48
C VAL A 75 -7.52 -7.12 -9.00
N ASP A 76 -8.35 -7.56 -9.96
CA ASP A 76 -8.25 -8.89 -10.56
C ASP A 76 -6.90 -9.09 -11.28
N ALA A 77 -6.38 -8.06 -11.97
CA ALA A 77 -5.05 -8.11 -12.57
C ALA A 77 -3.95 -8.37 -11.52
N ALA A 78 -4.01 -7.70 -10.37
CA ALA A 78 -3.07 -7.93 -9.27
C ALA A 78 -3.23 -9.33 -8.66
N GLN A 79 -4.47 -9.79 -8.44
CA GLN A 79 -4.76 -11.12 -7.90
C GLN A 79 -4.22 -12.24 -8.80
N ARG A 80 -4.36 -12.12 -10.13
CA ARG A 80 -3.79 -13.08 -11.08
C ARG A 80 -2.27 -13.17 -11.00
N VAL A 81 -1.59 -12.07 -10.73
CA VAL A 81 -0.14 -12.06 -10.53
C VAL A 81 0.22 -12.68 -9.18
N LEU A 82 -0.50 -12.30 -8.11
CA LEU A 82 -0.31 -12.86 -6.77
C LEU A 82 -0.51 -14.38 -6.71
N ALA A 83 -1.49 -14.89 -7.45
CA ALA A 83 -1.76 -16.34 -7.52
C ALA A 83 -0.62 -17.16 -8.16
N ARG A 84 0.28 -16.52 -8.91
CA ARG A 84 1.45 -17.16 -9.54
C ARG A 84 2.70 -17.10 -8.67
N GLN A 85 2.67 -16.40 -7.52
CA GLN A 85 3.81 -16.31 -6.63
C GLN A 85 3.95 -17.59 -5.79
N ASP A 86 5.17 -18.05 -5.61
CA ASP A 86 5.51 -19.31 -4.92
C ASP A 86 5.76 -19.15 -3.42
N GLY A 87 5.08 -18.21 -2.77
CA GLY A 87 5.23 -18.00 -1.32
C GLY A 87 5.00 -16.57 -0.87
N PRO A 88 5.49 -16.22 0.33
CA PRO A 88 5.27 -14.91 0.92
C PRO A 88 5.70 -13.77 -0.01
N THR A 89 4.81 -12.81 -0.21
CA THR A 89 4.93 -11.76 -1.19
C THR A 89 4.65 -10.39 -0.55
N VAL A 90 5.51 -9.42 -0.80
CA VAL A 90 5.21 -8.01 -0.53
C VAL A 90 4.39 -7.47 -1.70
N LEU A 91 3.24 -6.88 -1.39
CA LEU A 91 2.43 -6.17 -2.39
C LEU A 91 2.64 -4.67 -2.20
N ALA A 92 3.22 -4.00 -3.19
CA ALA A 92 3.51 -2.57 -3.14
C ALA A 92 2.75 -1.80 -4.21
N GLY A 93 2.17 -0.66 -3.84
CA GLY A 93 1.42 0.19 -4.76
C GLY A 93 1.78 1.66 -4.66
N HIS A 94 1.74 2.32 -5.81
CA HIS A 94 1.96 3.76 -5.94
C HIS A 94 0.63 4.46 -6.24
N SER A 95 0.37 5.60 -5.56
CA SER A 95 -0.74 6.49 -5.90
C SER A 95 -2.11 5.79 -5.82
N PHE A 96 -2.91 5.85 -6.88
CA PHE A 96 -4.20 5.16 -7.00
C PHE A 96 -4.12 3.67 -6.66
N SER A 97 -3.02 3.00 -7.04
CA SER A 97 -2.93 1.55 -6.83
C SER A 97 -2.86 1.14 -5.36
N GLY A 98 -2.73 2.09 -4.45
CA GLY A 98 -2.99 1.80 -3.04
C GLY A 98 -4.40 1.26 -2.77
N MET A 99 -5.40 1.61 -3.59
CA MET A 99 -6.74 0.98 -3.54
C MET A 99 -6.66 -0.50 -3.95
N ILE A 100 -5.84 -0.81 -4.96
CA ILE A 100 -5.61 -2.19 -5.42
C ILE A 100 -4.89 -2.99 -4.31
N VAL A 101 -3.85 -2.40 -3.69
CA VAL A 101 -3.12 -3.01 -2.56
C VAL A 101 -4.06 -3.25 -1.39
N THR A 102 -4.92 -2.29 -1.09
CA THR A 102 -5.92 -2.37 0.00
C THR A 102 -6.92 -3.50 -0.22
N ASP A 103 -7.37 -3.72 -1.45
CA ASP A 103 -8.36 -4.76 -1.78
C ASP A 103 -7.70 -6.12 -2.02
N ALA A 104 -6.72 -6.22 -2.93
CA ALA A 104 -6.05 -7.46 -3.28
C ALA A 104 -5.13 -8.02 -2.17
N GLY A 105 -4.73 -7.18 -1.22
CA GLY A 105 -3.81 -7.54 -0.15
C GLY A 105 -4.31 -8.62 0.82
N VAL A 106 -5.60 -8.94 0.79
CA VAL A 106 -6.16 -10.10 1.54
C VAL A 106 -5.74 -11.45 0.95
N HIS A 107 -5.14 -11.46 -0.24
CA HIS A 107 -4.69 -12.69 -0.89
C HIS A 107 -3.73 -13.47 0.04
N PRO A 108 -3.85 -14.82 0.15
CA PRO A 108 -3.07 -15.63 1.10
C PRO A 108 -1.56 -15.53 0.91
N ASN A 109 -1.07 -15.32 -0.32
CA ASN A 109 0.36 -15.15 -0.59
C ASN A 109 0.91 -13.80 -0.10
N VAL A 110 0.06 -12.79 0.19
CA VAL A 110 0.52 -11.49 0.65
C VAL A 110 0.90 -11.54 2.13
N SER A 111 2.16 -11.25 2.44
CA SER A 111 2.70 -11.19 3.79
C SER A 111 2.83 -9.77 4.34
N ALA A 112 2.96 -8.77 3.45
CA ALA A 112 3.14 -7.37 3.82
C ALA A 112 2.63 -6.43 2.72
N LEU A 113 2.25 -5.21 3.11
CA LEU A 113 1.73 -4.17 2.23
C LEU A 113 2.65 -2.95 2.27
N VAL A 114 2.94 -2.37 1.09
CA VAL A 114 3.71 -1.12 1.00
C VAL A 114 2.93 -0.11 0.16
N TYR A 115 2.78 1.08 0.70
CA TYR A 115 2.08 2.20 0.09
C TYR A 115 3.09 3.33 -0.19
N VAL A 116 3.18 3.78 -1.43
CA VAL A 116 4.10 4.85 -1.84
C VAL A 116 3.27 6.01 -2.39
N ALA A 117 3.21 7.13 -1.66
CA ALA A 117 2.36 8.29 -2.01
C ALA A 117 0.96 7.84 -2.46
N ALA A 118 0.30 6.98 -1.68
CA ALA A 118 -0.78 6.13 -2.19
C ALA A 118 -2.09 6.28 -1.41
N ARG A 119 -3.20 6.01 -2.10
CA ARG A 119 -4.53 5.91 -1.48
C ARG A 119 -4.60 4.67 -0.60
N ALA A 120 -5.21 4.81 0.58
CA ALA A 120 -5.41 3.69 1.49
C ALA A 120 -6.78 3.80 2.18
N PRO A 121 -7.88 3.61 1.43
CA PRO A 121 -9.22 3.68 2.00
C PRO A 121 -9.50 2.51 2.95
N ASP A 122 -10.56 2.66 3.73
CA ASP A 122 -11.19 1.52 4.40
C ASP A 122 -12.13 0.77 3.43
N ALA A 123 -12.60 -0.42 3.82
CA ALA A 123 -13.61 -1.14 3.05
C ALA A 123 -14.87 -0.28 2.89
N ASP A 124 -15.43 -0.23 1.69
CA ASP A 124 -16.60 0.54 1.29
C ASP A 124 -16.48 2.07 1.50
N GLU A 125 -15.31 2.57 1.89
CA GLU A 125 -15.09 4.00 2.09
C GLU A 125 -15.15 4.77 0.76
N ASP A 126 -15.80 5.91 0.78
CA ASP A 126 -15.73 6.89 -0.30
C ASP A 126 -14.43 7.69 -0.17
N TYR A 127 -13.37 7.24 -0.87
CA TYR A 127 -12.09 7.94 -0.87
C TYR A 127 -12.21 9.40 -1.34
N THR A 128 -13.10 9.68 -2.29
CA THR A 128 -13.27 11.05 -2.80
C THR A 128 -13.88 11.96 -1.73
N ALA A 129 -14.82 11.45 -0.94
CA ALA A 129 -15.36 12.19 0.21
C ALA A 129 -14.30 12.41 1.29
N LEU A 130 -13.49 11.40 1.62
CA LEU A 130 -12.36 11.54 2.54
C LEU A 130 -11.37 12.59 2.03
N ALA A 131 -10.95 12.52 0.77
CA ALA A 131 -9.97 13.45 0.20
C ALA A 131 -10.45 14.92 0.24
N LYS A 132 -11.75 15.17 0.10
CA LYS A 132 -12.35 16.50 0.19
C LYS A 132 -12.27 17.12 1.59
N THR A 133 -11.96 16.36 2.62
CA THR A 133 -11.73 16.90 3.99
C THR A 133 -10.33 17.50 4.15
N PHE A 134 -9.47 17.38 3.15
CA PHE A 134 -8.13 17.97 3.08
C PHE A 134 -8.05 18.98 1.94
N PRO A 135 -7.06 19.91 1.98
CA PRO A 135 -6.86 20.83 0.86
C PRO A 135 -6.70 20.11 -0.47
N THR A 136 -7.40 20.59 -1.49
CA THR A 136 -7.36 20.03 -2.85
C THR A 136 -5.95 20.16 -3.43
N PRO A 137 -5.32 19.05 -3.86
CA PRO A 137 -3.99 19.12 -4.44
C PRO A 137 -4.00 19.79 -5.83
N PRO A 138 -2.96 20.56 -6.19
CA PRO A 138 -2.90 21.34 -7.42
C PRO A 138 -3.09 20.52 -8.72
N ALA A 139 -2.59 19.28 -8.77
CA ALA A 139 -2.73 18.41 -9.95
C ALA A 139 -4.18 18.16 -10.35
N SER A 140 -5.12 18.26 -9.40
CA SER A 140 -6.56 18.04 -9.66
C SER A 140 -7.11 19.00 -10.73
N ALA A 141 -6.63 20.24 -10.78
CA ALA A 141 -7.05 21.22 -11.77
C ALA A 141 -6.49 20.93 -13.18
N GLY A 142 -5.47 20.09 -13.27
CA GLY A 142 -4.84 19.71 -14.54
C GLY A 142 -5.39 18.44 -15.17
N ILE A 143 -6.38 17.79 -14.54
CA ILE A 143 -7.02 16.61 -15.13
C ILE A 143 -7.93 17.05 -16.28
N ILE A 144 -7.67 16.52 -17.46
CA ILE A 144 -8.44 16.77 -18.69
C ILE A 144 -9.19 15.51 -19.05
N PHE A 145 -10.49 15.63 -19.34
CA PHE A 145 -11.32 14.53 -19.81
C PHE A 145 -11.66 14.67 -21.28
N ASP A 146 -11.58 13.54 -22.00
CA ASP A 146 -12.17 13.34 -23.30
C ASP A 146 -13.17 12.19 -23.18
N GLY A 147 -14.46 12.52 -23.15
CA GLY A 147 -15.52 11.57 -22.79
C GLY A 147 -15.33 11.02 -21.37
N ASP A 148 -15.08 9.73 -21.28
CA ASP A 148 -14.89 9.02 -20.02
C ASP A 148 -13.40 8.78 -19.67
N GLU A 149 -12.48 9.19 -20.55
CA GLU A 149 -11.05 9.03 -20.37
C GLU A 149 -10.39 10.30 -19.84
N GLY A 150 -9.65 10.18 -18.74
CA GLY A 150 -8.96 11.27 -18.08
C GLY A 150 -7.43 11.15 -18.23
N ARG A 151 -6.75 12.28 -18.29
CA ARG A 151 -5.29 12.39 -18.28
C ARG A 151 -4.87 13.68 -17.63
N LEU A 152 -3.62 13.79 -17.19
CA LEU A 152 -3.05 15.08 -16.81
C LEU A 152 -2.62 15.87 -18.04
N SER A 153 -2.81 17.19 -18.00
CA SER A 153 -2.18 18.10 -18.95
C SER A 153 -0.66 18.04 -18.78
N GLU A 154 0.10 18.38 -19.82
CA GLU A 154 1.57 18.40 -19.75
C GLU A 154 2.07 19.32 -18.64
N GLU A 155 1.48 20.51 -18.51
CA GLU A 155 1.86 21.45 -17.45
C GLU A 155 1.68 20.87 -16.06
N ALA A 156 0.52 20.28 -15.75
CA ALA A 156 0.25 19.68 -14.44
C ALA A 156 1.10 18.43 -14.21
N PHE A 157 1.36 17.64 -15.24
CA PHE A 157 2.22 16.47 -15.14
C PHE A 157 3.64 16.87 -14.75
N LEU A 158 4.24 17.84 -15.44
CA LEU A 158 5.61 18.28 -15.20
C LEU A 158 5.75 19.02 -13.88
N ARG A 159 4.79 19.86 -13.51
CA ARG A 159 4.86 20.70 -12.30
C ARG A 159 4.39 19.98 -11.04
N ASP A 160 3.29 19.22 -11.11
CA ASP A 160 2.56 18.76 -9.93
C ASP A 160 2.70 17.24 -9.71
N PHE A 161 2.88 16.45 -10.78
CA PHE A 161 3.06 15.00 -10.69
C PHE A 161 4.53 14.61 -10.56
N ALA A 162 5.39 15.16 -11.42
CA ALA A 162 6.80 14.81 -11.56
C ALA A 162 7.75 16.00 -11.32
N GLY A 163 7.37 16.93 -10.43
CA GLY A 163 8.02 18.24 -10.28
C GLY A 163 9.44 18.22 -9.72
N ASP A 164 9.89 17.13 -9.13
CA ASP A 164 11.27 16.95 -8.64
C ASP A 164 12.18 16.18 -9.60
N LEU A 165 11.66 15.79 -10.77
CA LEU A 165 12.47 15.14 -11.80
C LEU A 165 13.12 16.14 -12.76
N GLN A 166 14.22 15.75 -13.38
CA GLN A 166 14.76 16.49 -14.52
C GLN A 166 13.72 16.54 -15.65
N GLU A 167 13.58 17.70 -16.28
CA GLU A 167 12.54 17.96 -17.28
C GLU A 167 12.50 16.92 -18.41
N ALA A 168 13.64 16.50 -18.94
CA ALA A 168 13.70 15.48 -19.99
C ALA A 168 13.10 14.13 -19.54
N LYS A 169 13.36 13.73 -18.28
CA LYS A 169 12.78 12.51 -17.69
C LYS A 169 11.28 12.65 -17.45
N ALA A 170 10.84 13.80 -16.91
CA ALA A 170 9.42 14.07 -16.71
C ALA A 170 8.63 14.10 -18.04
N ARG A 171 9.19 14.69 -19.12
CA ARG A 171 8.59 14.68 -20.47
C ARG A 171 8.52 13.28 -21.06
N ALA A 172 9.53 12.44 -20.85
CA ALA A 172 9.49 11.05 -21.30
C ALA A 172 8.38 10.25 -20.57
N LEU A 173 8.21 10.47 -19.27
CA LEU A 173 7.10 9.87 -18.50
C LEU A 173 5.73 10.40 -18.95
N PHE A 174 5.63 11.68 -19.24
CA PHE A 174 4.40 12.26 -19.81
C PHE A 174 4.03 11.61 -21.16
N ALA A 175 5.01 11.33 -22.01
CA ALA A 175 4.78 10.72 -23.33
C ALA A 175 4.23 9.28 -23.24
N VAL A 176 4.50 8.56 -22.14
CA VAL A 176 3.98 7.20 -21.89
C VAL A 176 2.76 7.20 -20.97
N GLN A 177 2.25 8.37 -20.61
CA GLN A 177 1.02 8.50 -19.83
C GLN A 177 -0.15 7.83 -20.55
N TRP A 178 -0.79 6.85 -19.88
CA TRP A 178 -1.97 6.20 -20.39
C TRP A 178 -3.25 6.84 -19.83
N PRO A 179 -4.30 7.04 -20.62
CA PRO A 179 -5.58 7.54 -20.11
C PRO A 179 -6.18 6.58 -19.11
N PHE A 180 -6.89 7.11 -18.13
CA PHE A 180 -7.65 6.33 -17.17
C PHE A 180 -9.14 6.57 -17.33
N HIS A 181 -9.96 5.53 -17.14
CA HIS A 181 -11.40 5.68 -17.16
C HIS A 181 -11.92 6.31 -15.86
N LYS A 182 -12.85 7.27 -15.95
CA LYS A 182 -13.38 8.03 -14.81
C LYS A 182 -14.01 7.16 -13.71
N ALA A 183 -14.45 5.93 -14.01
CA ALA A 183 -14.98 4.98 -13.03
C ALA A 183 -13.97 4.68 -11.90
N LEU A 184 -12.66 4.82 -12.14
CA LEU A 184 -11.61 4.65 -11.13
C LEU A 184 -11.62 5.72 -10.04
N LEU A 185 -12.25 6.88 -10.29
CA LEU A 185 -12.34 7.96 -9.30
C LEU A 185 -13.39 7.69 -8.22
N THR A 186 -14.37 6.84 -8.51
CA THR A 186 -15.52 6.55 -7.64
C THR A 186 -15.57 5.10 -7.17
N GLY A 187 -14.61 4.27 -7.60
CA GLY A 187 -14.48 2.88 -7.15
C GLY A 187 -14.28 2.80 -5.63
N LYS A 188 -14.88 1.79 -5.00
CA LYS A 188 -14.69 1.49 -3.59
C LYS A 188 -14.05 0.14 -3.42
N THR A 189 -13.15 0.00 -2.45
CA THR A 189 -12.55 -1.27 -2.08
C THR A 189 -13.57 -2.12 -1.30
N THR A 190 -13.58 -3.42 -1.53
CA THR A 190 -14.42 -4.36 -0.77
C THR A 190 -13.71 -4.86 0.49
N HIS A 191 -12.40 -4.75 0.54
CA HIS A 191 -11.57 -5.14 1.67
C HIS A 191 -10.66 -3.98 2.11
N ALA A 192 -10.19 -4.07 3.34
CA ALA A 192 -9.13 -3.21 3.88
C ALA A 192 -8.02 -4.10 4.45
N ALA A 193 -7.17 -4.65 3.56
CA ALA A 193 -6.13 -5.62 3.93
C ALA A 193 -5.18 -5.10 5.02
N TRP A 194 -4.94 -3.80 5.07
CA TRP A 194 -4.12 -3.16 6.10
C TRP A 194 -4.65 -3.33 7.53
N ARG A 195 -5.91 -3.73 7.72
CA ARG A 195 -6.46 -4.06 9.04
C ARG A 195 -5.91 -5.35 9.62
N SER A 196 -5.38 -6.23 8.77
CA SER A 196 -4.90 -7.56 9.18
C SER A 196 -3.48 -7.88 8.74
N LYS A 197 -2.88 -7.05 7.87
CA LYS A 197 -1.53 -7.26 7.35
C LYS A 197 -0.59 -6.15 7.84
N PRO A 198 0.66 -6.47 8.16
CA PRO A 198 1.67 -5.46 8.43
C PRO A 198 1.83 -4.54 7.22
N SER A 199 1.91 -3.23 7.48
CA SER A 199 1.88 -2.22 6.44
C SER A 199 2.99 -1.19 6.62
N TRP A 200 3.55 -0.73 5.50
CA TRP A 200 4.55 0.34 5.41
C TRP A 200 4.03 1.45 4.51
N TYR A 201 4.44 2.66 4.79
CA TYR A 201 3.98 3.81 4.02
C TYR A 201 5.13 4.82 3.81
N ALA A 202 5.35 5.23 2.57
CA ALA A 202 6.19 6.35 2.20
C ALA A 202 5.31 7.57 1.87
N VAL A 203 5.35 8.59 2.73
CA VAL A 203 4.70 9.88 2.50
C VAL A 203 5.63 10.76 1.66
N SER A 204 5.16 11.25 0.52
CA SER A 204 5.90 12.21 -0.30
C SER A 204 5.59 13.64 0.17
N THR A 205 6.55 14.31 0.82
CA THR A 205 6.28 15.59 1.53
C THR A 205 6.04 16.79 0.62
N GLU A 206 6.42 16.69 -0.63
CA GLU A 206 6.21 17.70 -1.68
C GLU A 206 5.19 17.25 -2.72
N ASP A 207 4.35 16.26 -2.37
CA ASP A 207 3.30 15.75 -3.25
C ASP A 207 2.23 16.82 -3.52
N ARG A 208 1.96 17.03 -4.81
CA ARG A 208 0.96 17.98 -5.31
C ARG A 208 -0.18 17.27 -6.05
N THR A 209 -0.23 15.92 -5.98
CA THR A 209 -1.23 15.03 -6.59
C THR A 209 -2.12 14.38 -5.55
N ILE A 210 -1.55 13.94 -4.42
CA ILE A 210 -2.26 13.60 -3.18
C ILE A 210 -1.76 14.57 -2.11
N ASN A 211 -2.67 15.08 -1.27
CA ASN A 211 -2.27 15.97 -0.19
C ASN A 211 -1.41 15.20 0.84
N PRO A 212 -0.21 15.66 1.21
CA PRO A 212 0.66 14.96 2.16
C PRO A 212 0.03 14.75 3.54
N ASP A 213 -0.85 15.64 3.99
CA ASP A 213 -1.55 15.45 5.27
C ASP A 213 -2.62 14.34 5.19
N LEU A 214 -3.23 14.15 4.01
CA LEU A 214 -4.09 12.99 3.77
C LEU A 214 -3.26 11.69 3.75
N GLU A 215 -2.08 11.69 3.15
CA GLU A 215 -1.17 10.54 3.20
C GLU A 215 -0.80 10.19 4.66
N ARG A 216 -0.41 11.19 5.47
CA ARG A 216 -0.11 11.03 6.91
C ARG A 216 -1.31 10.50 7.68
N PHE A 217 -2.49 11.02 7.39
CA PHE A 217 -3.74 10.56 8.02
C PHE A 217 -3.99 9.07 7.73
N MET A 218 -3.88 8.65 6.47
CA MET A 218 -4.09 7.25 6.09
C MET A 218 -3.02 6.34 6.70
N ALA A 219 -1.75 6.73 6.62
CA ALA A 219 -0.63 5.99 7.21
C ALA A 219 -0.80 5.78 8.72
N LYS A 220 -1.19 6.83 9.44
CA LYS A 220 -1.48 6.78 10.88
C LYS A 220 -2.68 5.88 11.20
N ARG A 221 -3.79 6.01 10.44
CA ARG A 221 -4.99 5.18 10.60
C ARG A 221 -4.70 3.70 10.44
N MET A 222 -3.85 3.34 9.50
CA MET A 222 -3.44 1.96 9.25
C MET A 222 -2.46 1.42 10.31
N GLY A 223 -1.87 2.29 11.14
CA GLY A 223 -0.76 1.91 11.99
C GLY A 223 0.48 1.50 11.19
N ALA A 224 0.65 2.03 9.97
CA ALA A 224 1.75 1.67 9.10
C ALA A 224 3.09 2.17 9.63
N LYS A 225 4.16 1.38 9.44
CA LYS A 225 5.53 1.91 9.61
C LYS A 225 5.78 2.95 8.53
N THR A 226 5.90 4.20 8.94
CA THR A 226 5.87 5.35 8.03
C THR A 226 7.23 6.01 7.93
N ILE A 227 7.63 6.34 6.71
CA ILE A 227 8.75 7.25 6.41
C ILE A 227 8.24 8.48 5.67
N GLU A 228 8.91 9.60 5.84
CA GLU A 228 8.69 10.81 5.04
C GLU A 228 9.82 10.98 4.04
N VAL A 229 9.46 11.21 2.78
CA VAL A 229 10.39 11.34 1.67
C VAL A 229 10.23 12.73 1.07
N LYS A 230 11.31 13.50 1.03
CA LYS A 230 11.31 14.80 0.36
C LYS A 230 11.33 14.59 -1.16
N ALA A 231 10.14 14.46 -1.74
CA ALA A 231 9.94 14.15 -3.16
C ALA A 231 8.57 14.66 -3.62
N SER A 232 8.40 14.82 -4.93
CA SER A 232 7.10 14.96 -5.57
C SER A 232 6.30 13.64 -5.48
N HIS A 233 5.18 13.56 -6.19
CA HIS A 233 4.33 12.37 -6.22
C HIS A 233 5.05 11.09 -6.67
N VAL A 234 6.09 11.21 -7.49
CA VAL A 234 6.83 10.07 -8.09
C VAL A 234 8.11 9.72 -7.32
N SER A 235 8.04 9.68 -5.99
CA SER A 235 9.18 9.33 -5.12
C SER A 235 9.85 7.99 -5.46
N LEU A 236 9.11 7.04 -6.03
CA LEU A 236 9.65 5.76 -6.53
C LEU A 236 10.65 5.96 -7.70
N ILE A 237 10.60 7.11 -8.37
CA ILE A 237 11.48 7.47 -9.49
C ILE A 237 12.60 8.42 -9.06
N SER A 238 12.29 9.40 -8.20
CA SER A 238 13.27 10.39 -7.75
C SER A 238 14.12 9.92 -6.56
N GLN A 239 13.57 9.04 -5.72
CA GLN A 239 14.20 8.49 -4.50
C GLN A 239 14.13 6.95 -4.47
N PRO A 240 14.56 6.26 -5.56
CA PRO A 240 14.30 4.83 -5.73
C PRO A 240 15.02 3.96 -4.69
N GLU A 241 16.14 4.40 -4.15
CA GLU A 241 16.87 3.69 -3.10
C GLU A 241 16.07 3.70 -1.79
N THR A 242 15.51 4.86 -1.41
CA THR A 242 14.68 5.00 -0.21
C THR A 242 13.44 4.11 -0.29
N ILE A 243 12.78 4.10 -1.46
CA ILE A 243 11.58 3.28 -1.68
C ILE A 243 11.93 1.78 -1.72
N ALA A 244 13.04 1.40 -2.38
CA ALA A 244 13.50 0.01 -2.38
C ALA A 244 13.81 -0.47 -0.95
N ASN A 245 14.48 0.34 -0.14
CA ASN A 245 14.80 0.00 1.26
C ASN A 245 13.55 -0.20 2.10
N LEU A 246 12.49 0.61 1.91
CA LEU A 246 11.20 0.43 2.57
C LEU A 246 10.55 -0.92 2.19
N ILE A 247 10.60 -1.28 0.91
CA ILE A 247 10.09 -2.57 0.42
C ILE A 247 10.91 -3.73 0.96
N LEU A 248 12.24 -3.60 0.99
CA LEU A 248 13.15 -4.61 1.56
C LEU A 248 12.89 -4.82 3.05
N GLU A 249 12.64 -3.75 3.79
CA GLU A 249 12.26 -3.86 5.20
C GLU A 249 10.93 -4.60 5.39
N ALA A 250 9.95 -4.36 4.50
CA ALA A 250 8.68 -5.08 4.52
C ALA A 250 8.84 -6.56 4.14
N ALA A 251 9.90 -6.92 3.43
CA ALA A 251 10.22 -8.29 3.07
C ALA A 251 10.87 -9.11 4.20
N GLY A 252 11.44 -8.45 5.23
CA GLY A 252 12.02 -9.07 6.44
C GLY A 252 13.53 -9.31 6.36
#